data_c1640b5baafbb97274768cb1aecc4ae4
#
_entry.id   c1640b5baafbb97274768cb1aecc4ae4
#
_cell.length_a   1.000
_cell.length_b   1.000
_cell.length_c   1.000
_cell.angle_alpha   90.00
_cell.angle_beta   90.00
_cell.angle_gamma   90.00
#
_symmetry.space_group_name_H-M   'P 1'
#
loop_
_entity.id
_entity.type
_entity.pdbx_description
1 polymer ?
#
loop_
_entity_poly.entity_id
_entity_poly.type
_entity_poly.pdbx_seq_one_letter_code
_entity_poly.pdbx_strand_id
1 'polypeptide(L)'
;MNTANLLKHNNELRLQLNEENKKYYEELLVACRMKNTAKNESALEIQLLEILQDLILYQNQGKSFTDVFGNDINKLSSSIIAELPKENKIKIFRFL
;
A
#
# COMPACT_ATOMS: atom_id res chain seq x y z
N MET A 1 7.32 -12.53 -6.92
CA MET A 1 8.13 -11.29 -6.99
C MET A 1 8.72 -11.03 -5.61
N ASN A 2 9.99 -10.74 -5.53
CA ASN A 2 10.62 -10.50 -4.23
C ASN A 2 10.38 -9.05 -3.76
N THR A 3 10.67 -8.80 -2.49
CA THR A 3 10.40 -7.49 -1.87
C THR A 3 11.18 -6.38 -2.56
N ALA A 4 12.43 -6.62 -2.94
CA ALA A 4 13.24 -5.60 -3.62
C ALA A 4 12.61 -5.15 -4.95
N ASN A 5 12.07 -6.09 -5.72
CA ASN A 5 11.40 -5.77 -6.97
C ASN A 5 10.10 -5.02 -6.75
N LEU A 6 9.36 -5.36 -5.69
CA LEU A 6 8.14 -4.66 -5.31
C LEU A 6 8.43 -3.20 -4.94
N LEU A 7 9.48 -2.98 -4.16
CA LEU A 7 9.90 -1.63 -3.78
C LEU A 7 10.30 -0.81 -5.00
N LYS A 8 11.07 -1.40 -5.89
CA LYS A 8 11.49 -0.74 -7.13
C LYS A 8 10.30 -0.35 -7.99
N HIS A 9 9.36 -1.27 -8.16
CA HIS A 9 8.15 -1.02 -8.95
C HIS A 9 7.32 0.10 -8.33
N ASN A 10 7.19 0.11 -7.01
CA ASN A 10 6.49 1.18 -6.30
C ASN A 10 7.15 2.53 -6.57
N ASN A 11 8.49 2.59 -6.46
CA ASN A 11 9.22 3.83 -6.72
C ASN A 11 8.99 4.36 -8.14
N GLU A 12 8.98 3.46 -9.11
CA GLU A 12 8.76 3.85 -10.51
C GLU A 12 7.34 4.36 -10.75
N LEU A 13 6.33 3.66 -10.23
CA LEU A 13 4.94 4.05 -10.44
C LEU A 13 4.58 5.35 -9.74
N ARG A 14 5.21 5.66 -8.60
CA ARG A 14 4.94 6.92 -7.90
C ARG A 14 5.27 8.15 -8.74
N LEU A 15 6.17 8.01 -9.71
CA LEU A 15 6.51 9.12 -10.60
C LEU A 15 5.34 9.54 -11.49
N GLN A 16 4.33 8.69 -11.64
CA GLN A 16 3.15 9.00 -12.43
C GLN A 16 2.10 9.79 -11.64
N LEU A 17 2.28 9.94 -10.34
CA LEU A 17 1.35 10.69 -9.51
C LEU A 17 1.61 12.19 -9.60
N ASN A 18 0.53 12.99 -9.57
CA ASN A 18 0.66 14.43 -9.41
C ASN A 18 1.13 14.72 -7.97
N GLU A 19 1.52 15.96 -7.70
CA GLU A 19 2.11 16.33 -6.42
C GLU A 19 1.20 16.05 -5.23
N GLU A 20 -0.10 16.38 -5.36
CA GLU A 20 -1.05 16.18 -4.27
C GLU A 20 -1.21 14.69 -3.97
N ASN A 21 -1.48 13.88 -4.98
CA ASN A 21 -1.68 12.44 -4.80
C ASN A 21 -0.42 11.76 -4.31
N LYS A 22 0.73 12.19 -4.80
CA LYS A 22 2.02 11.66 -4.37
C LYS A 22 2.26 11.92 -2.90
N LYS A 23 1.96 13.14 -2.44
CA LYS A 23 2.13 13.50 -1.03
C LYS A 23 1.32 12.60 -0.11
N TYR A 24 0.02 12.43 -0.42
CA TYR A 24 -0.85 11.59 0.40
C TYR A 24 -0.45 10.12 0.34
N TYR A 25 -0.11 9.64 -0.86
CA TYR A 25 0.31 8.26 -1.00
C TYR A 25 1.60 7.98 -0.22
N GLU A 26 2.56 8.89 -0.26
CA GLU A 26 3.82 8.72 0.47
C GLU A 26 3.61 8.77 1.98
N GLU A 27 2.68 9.58 2.47
CA GLU A 27 2.31 9.57 3.88
C GLU A 27 1.71 8.22 4.28
N LEU A 28 0.85 7.66 3.44
CA LEU A 28 0.27 6.34 3.67
C LEU A 28 1.35 5.27 3.69
N LEU A 29 2.26 5.32 2.75
CA LEU A 29 3.36 4.36 2.61
C LEU A 29 4.23 4.33 3.87
N VAL A 30 4.63 5.49 4.35
CA VAL A 30 5.45 5.60 5.57
C VAL A 30 4.65 5.09 6.78
N ALA A 31 3.39 5.49 6.92
CA ALA A 31 2.56 5.07 8.05
C ALA A 31 2.39 3.55 8.08
N CYS A 32 2.15 2.93 6.93
CA CYS A 32 2.01 1.48 6.84
C CYS A 32 3.31 0.76 7.19
N ARG A 33 4.41 1.23 6.65
CA ARG A 33 5.71 0.59 6.91
C ARG A 33 6.11 0.71 8.37
N MET A 34 5.81 1.82 9.02
CA MET A 34 6.09 2.00 10.43
C MET A 34 5.21 1.11 11.31
N LYS A 35 3.97 0.86 10.93
CA LYS A 35 3.05 0.03 11.68
C LYS A 35 3.29 -1.46 11.48
N ASN A 36 3.97 -1.84 10.43
CA ASN A 36 4.17 -3.25 10.08
C ASN A 36 5.38 -3.83 10.79
N THR A 37 5.27 -4.03 12.09
CA THR A 37 6.40 -4.40 12.94
C THR A 37 6.83 -5.86 12.85
N ALA A 38 5.90 -6.77 12.60
CA ALA A 38 6.23 -8.20 12.62
C ALA A 38 5.46 -8.98 11.55
N LYS A 39 5.18 -8.33 10.44
CA LYS A 39 4.35 -8.92 9.39
C LYS A 39 5.18 -9.23 8.15
N ASN A 40 4.54 -9.88 7.22
CA ASN A 40 5.11 -10.19 5.92
C ASN A 40 5.28 -8.89 5.12
N GLU A 41 6.53 -8.47 4.93
CA GLU A 41 6.84 -7.25 4.16
C GLU A 41 6.31 -7.33 2.74
N SER A 42 6.44 -8.49 2.10
CA SER A 42 5.97 -8.66 0.73
C SER A 42 4.46 -8.49 0.63
N ALA A 43 3.71 -8.98 1.61
CA ALA A 43 2.26 -8.81 1.63
C ALA A 43 1.87 -7.33 1.70
N LEU A 44 2.56 -6.56 2.55
CA LEU A 44 2.32 -5.12 2.63
C LEU A 44 2.66 -4.43 1.31
N GLU A 45 3.83 -4.72 0.74
CA GLU A 45 4.25 -4.06 -0.49
C GLU A 45 3.34 -4.39 -1.67
N ILE A 46 2.81 -5.60 -1.74
CA ILE A 46 1.82 -5.96 -2.76
C ILE A 46 0.56 -5.14 -2.58
N GLN A 47 0.07 -5.01 -1.35
CA GLN A 47 -1.13 -4.23 -1.06
C GLN A 47 -0.94 -2.75 -1.40
N LEU A 48 0.21 -2.18 -1.04
CA LEU A 48 0.51 -0.79 -1.36
C LEU A 48 0.59 -0.58 -2.87
N LEU A 49 1.16 -1.54 -3.59
CA LEU A 49 1.28 -1.46 -5.04
C LEU A 49 -0.11 -1.48 -5.70
N GLU A 50 -1.02 -2.31 -5.20
CA GLU A 50 -2.40 -2.34 -5.70
C GLU A 50 -3.10 -0.99 -5.49
N ILE A 51 -2.93 -0.40 -4.31
CA ILE A 51 -3.49 0.93 -4.01
C ILE A 51 -2.92 1.98 -4.96
N LEU A 52 -1.60 1.92 -5.20
CA LEU A 52 -0.93 2.86 -6.10
C LEU A 52 -1.46 2.74 -7.54
N GLN A 53 -1.63 1.53 -8.02
CA GLN A 53 -2.16 1.30 -9.36
C GLN A 53 -3.59 1.83 -9.48
N ASP A 54 -4.42 1.58 -8.46
CA ASP A 54 -5.78 2.12 -8.42
C ASP A 54 -5.79 3.64 -8.38
N LEU A 55 -4.90 4.23 -7.58
CA LEU A 55 -4.79 5.69 -7.47
C LEU A 55 -4.43 6.32 -8.80
N ILE A 56 -3.52 5.71 -9.56
CA ILE A 56 -3.15 6.21 -10.90
C ILE A 56 -4.37 6.18 -11.82
N LEU A 57 -5.15 5.10 -11.78
CA LEU A 57 -6.37 5.02 -12.60
C LEU A 57 -7.39 6.10 -12.21
N TYR A 58 -7.60 6.33 -10.92
CA TYR A 58 -8.50 7.37 -10.45
C TYR A 58 -8.00 8.77 -10.83
N GLN A 59 -6.69 8.99 -10.71
CA GLN A 59 -6.08 10.26 -11.10
C GLN A 59 -6.35 10.55 -12.58
N ASN A 60 -6.25 9.54 -13.43
CA ASN A 60 -6.55 9.67 -14.86
C ASN A 60 -8.02 10.01 -15.11
N GLN A 61 -8.89 9.76 -14.14
CA GLN A 61 -10.30 10.13 -14.17
C GLN A 61 -10.57 11.47 -13.49
N GLY A 62 -9.53 12.21 -13.12
CA GLY A 62 -9.65 13.49 -12.46
C GLY A 62 -9.91 13.44 -10.96
N LYS A 63 -9.70 12.30 -10.32
CA LYS A 63 -9.93 12.13 -8.89
C LYS A 63 -8.63 12.23 -8.10
N SER A 64 -8.74 12.77 -6.88
CA SER A 64 -7.62 12.88 -5.97
C SER A 64 -7.57 11.71 -4.99
N PHE A 65 -6.44 11.54 -4.31
CA PHE A 65 -6.31 10.57 -3.23
C PHE A 65 -7.41 10.73 -2.20
N THR A 66 -7.67 11.97 -1.76
CA THR A 66 -8.68 12.22 -0.73
C THR A 66 -10.10 11.96 -1.20
N ASP A 67 -10.37 12.13 -2.49
CA ASP A 67 -11.68 11.79 -3.06
C ASP A 67 -11.98 10.30 -2.91
N VAL A 68 -10.97 9.46 -3.06
CA VAL A 68 -11.13 8.01 -3.12
C VAL A 68 -10.93 7.36 -1.75
N PHE A 69 -9.89 7.77 -1.03
CA PHE A 69 -9.45 7.10 0.20
C PHE A 69 -9.69 7.93 1.46
N GLY A 70 -10.13 9.19 1.32
CA GLY A 70 -10.28 10.08 2.46
C GLY A 70 -8.95 10.70 2.87
N ASN A 71 -8.96 11.44 3.96
CA ASN A 71 -7.79 12.17 4.44
C ASN A 71 -7.26 11.67 5.80
N ASP A 72 -7.83 10.62 6.33
CA ASP A 72 -7.39 10.04 7.62
C ASP A 72 -6.37 8.94 7.37
N ILE A 73 -5.13 9.32 7.18
CA ILE A 73 -4.04 8.39 6.88
C ILE A 73 -3.82 7.39 8.01
N ASN A 74 -3.97 7.83 9.26
CA ASN A 74 -3.78 6.94 10.40
C ASN A 74 -4.82 5.81 10.40
N LYS A 75 -6.08 6.13 10.16
CA LYS A 75 -7.15 5.15 10.09
C LYS A 75 -6.96 4.21 8.91
N LEU A 76 -6.63 4.76 7.75
CA LEU A 76 -6.45 3.97 6.55
C LEU A 76 -5.27 2.99 6.70
N SER A 77 -4.13 3.48 7.20
CA SER A 77 -2.96 2.63 7.40
C SER A 77 -3.22 1.53 8.42
N SER A 78 -3.93 1.85 9.50
CA SER A 78 -4.29 0.83 10.50
C SER A 78 -5.19 -0.25 9.91
N SER A 79 -6.14 0.12 9.06
CA SER A 79 -7.00 -0.84 8.37
C SER A 79 -6.22 -1.75 7.45
N ILE A 80 -5.29 -1.20 6.70
CA ILE A 80 -4.45 -1.98 5.79
C ILE A 80 -3.64 -3.01 6.57
N ILE A 81 -2.98 -2.57 7.63
CA ILE A 81 -2.15 -3.46 8.46
C ILE A 81 -3.00 -4.56 9.10
N ALA A 82 -4.19 -4.21 9.58
CA ALA A 82 -5.08 -5.18 10.23
C ALA A 82 -5.53 -6.29 9.27
N GLU A 83 -5.64 -5.99 7.99
CA GLU A 83 -6.09 -6.95 6.98
C GLU A 83 -4.97 -7.78 6.37
N LEU A 84 -3.72 -7.45 6.66
CA LEU A 84 -2.59 -8.21 6.11
C LEU A 84 -2.60 -9.64 6.64
N PRO A 85 -2.33 -10.63 5.78
CA PRO A 85 -2.22 -12.01 6.23
C PRO A 85 -1.00 -12.18 7.12
N LYS A 86 -1.14 -12.96 8.17
CA LYS A 86 -0.03 -13.34 9.02
C LYS A 86 0.65 -14.55 8.40
N GLU A 87 1.95 -14.46 8.20
CA GLU A 87 2.72 -15.47 7.51
C GLU A 87 2.51 -16.88 8.08
N ASN A 88 2.57 -17.01 9.40
CA ASN A 88 2.42 -18.30 10.05
C ASN A 88 1.05 -18.93 9.83
N LYS A 89 -0.01 -18.14 9.77
CA LYS A 89 -1.34 -18.64 9.52
C LYS A 89 -1.49 -19.19 8.11
N ILE A 90 -0.85 -18.56 7.15
CA ILE A 90 -0.88 -19.03 5.76
C ILE A 90 -0.22 -20.41 5.65
N LYS A 91 0.91 -20.59 6.31
CA LYS A 91 1.62 -21.87 6.30
C LYS A 91 0.78 -22.99 6.92
N ILE A 92 0.12 -22.69 8.02
CA ILE A 92 -0.75 -23.66 8.70
C ILE A 92 -1.88 -24.14 7.78
N PHE A 93 -2.53 -23.19 7.10
CA PHE A 93 -3.64 -23.52 6.21
C PHE A 93 -3.22 -24.40 5.03
N ARG A 94 -1.99 -24.26 4.57
CA ARG A 94 -1.50 -25.06 3.43
C ARG A 94 -1.31 -26.53 3.79
N PHE A 95 -1.13 -26.83 5.05
CA PHE A 95 -0.90 -28.21 5.49
C PHE A 95 -2.15 -28.87 6.04
N LEU A 96 -3.23 -28.13 6.13
CA LEU A 96 -4.51 -28.65 6.58
C LEU A 96 -5.42 -28.97 5.39
#